data_cdc94a3cb0ab5b7b6332043a57754cb2
#
_entry.id   cdc94a3cb0ab5b7b6332043a57754cb2
#
_cell.length_a   1.000
_cell.length_b   1.000
_cell.length_c   1.000
_cell.angle_alpha   90.00
_cell.angle_beta   90.00
_cell.angle_gamma   90.00
#
_symmetry.space_group_name_H-M   'P 1'
#
loop_
_entity.id
_entity.type
_entity.pdbx_description
1 polymer ?
#
loop_
_entity_poly.entity_id
_entity_poly.type
_entity_poly.pdbx_seq_one_letter_code
_entity_poly.pdbx_strand_id
1 'polypeptide(L)'
;FEKKISSYQDSKYGIGVGNCTDAITISLKALGVTSDSEVITTSNTAVPTVTGIVNAGASVRFVDVNEYSLIDVNKIEKAINKKTKAIIPVHLYGQMCEMDKIMELASKYNLKVIEDCAQSHGATYKGKKAGSIGDVGCFSFYPTKIFGAYGDGGFITTNNLELYDKIRRIRFLGMEKKKMSSGHWNGKYYAIEHGTNSRLDNLQASFGNIMIKKIKLWNKRQLNIANYYSK
;
A
#
# COMPACT_ATOMS: atom_id res chain seq x y z
N PHE A 1 -6.95 -16.13 -2.18
CA PHE A 1 -7.00 -14.99 -1.29
C PHE A 1 -6.77 -13.68 -2.05
N GLU A 2 -5.61 -13.53 -2.75
CA GLU A 2 -5.22 -12.29 -3.43
C GLU A 2 -6.32 -11.73 -4.35
N LYS A 3 -6.94 -12.57 -5.21
CA LYS A 3 -8.06 -12.18 -6.07
C LYS A 3 -9.29 -11.66 -5.31
N LYS A 4 -9.59 -12.23 -4.14
CA LYS A 4 -10.77 -11.81 -3.35
C LYS A 4 -10.55 -10.44 -2.71
N ILE A 5 -9.35 -10.18 -2.17
CA ILE A 5 -9.01 -8.89 -1.57
C ILE A 5 -8.92 -7.80 -2.64
N SER A 6 -8.23 -8.05 -3.77
CA SER A 6 -8.15 -7.07 -4.85
C SER A 6 -9.54 -6.72 -5.40
N SER A 7 -10.40 -7.72 -5.61
CA SER A 7 -11.79 -7.49 -6.02
C SER A 7 -12.59 -6.72 -4.95
N TYR A 8 -12.40 -7.01 -3.66
CA TYR A 8 -13.04 -6.25 -2.58
C TYR A 8 -12.58 -4.79 -2.57
N GLN A 9 -11.35 -4.49 -2.92
CA GLN A 9 -10.78 -3.14 -2.99
C GLN A 9 -10.91 -2.47 -4.37
N ASP A 10 -11.69 -3.06 -5.28
CA ASP A 10 -11.93 -2.57 -6.64
C ASP A 10 -10.63 -2.36 -7.44
N SER A 11 -9.62 -3.22 -7.20
CA SER A 11 -8.34 -3.22 -7.89
C SER A 11 -8.17 -4.45 -8.78
N LYS A 12 -7.47 -4.28 -9.91
CA LYS A 12 -7.25 -5.38 -10.88
C LYS A 12 -6.31 -6.45 -10.32
N TYR A 13 -5.27 -6.03 -9.59
CA TYR A 13 -4.22 -6.90 -9.10
C TYR A 13 -4.02 -6.73 -7.61
N GLY A 14 -3.66 -7.83 -6.94
CA GLY A 14 -3.37 -7.84 -5.51
C GLY A 14 -2.26 -8.82 -5.17
N ILE A 15 -1.42 -8.46 -4.21
CA ILE A 15 -0.21 -9.18 -3.84
C ILE A 15 -0.12 -9.25 -2.32
N GLY A 16 -0.12 -10.46 -1.76
CA GLY A 16 0.10 -10.67 -0.32
C GLY A 16 1.59 -10.55 0.03
N VAL A 17 1.90 -9.85 1.10
CA VAL A 17 3.25 -9.62 1.63
C VAL A 17 3.31 -9.90 3.13
N GLY A 18 4.50 -9.95 3.71
CA GLY A 18 4.71 -10.26 5.12
C GLY A 18 4.10 -9.24 6.08
N ASN A 19 4.10 -7.96 5.72
CA ASN A 19 3.54 -6.86 6.53
C ASN A 19 3.37 -5.59 5.67
N CYS A 20 2.75 -4.53 6.24
CA CYS A 20 2.53 -3.27 5.51
C CYS A 20 3.81 -2.44 5.34
N THR A 21 4.77 -2.53 6.24
CA THR A 21 6.08 -1.86 6.09
C THR A 21 6.78 -2.35 4.84
N ASP A 22 6.80 -3.68 4.64
CA ASP A 22 7.32 -4.30 3.42
C ASP A 22 6.50 -3.92 2.19
N ALA A 23 5.16 -3.82 2.33
CA ALA A 23 4.30 -3.36 1.24
C ALA A 23 4.74 -1.99 0.72
N ILE A 24 4.98 -1.03 1.61
CA ILE A 24 5.45 0.32 1.26
C ILE A 24 6.85 0.26 0.66
N THR A 25 7.78 -0.44 1.31
CA THR A 25 9.17 -0.59 0.85
C THR A 25 9.25 -1.17 -0.57
N ILE A 26 8.55 -2.28 -0.79
CA ILE A 26 8.53 -2.98 -2.09
C ILE A 26 7.88 -2.12 -3.17
N SER A 27 6.79 -1.42 -2.84
CA SER A 27 6.09 -0.54 -3.76
C SER A 27 6.96 0.63 -4.20
N LEU A 28 7.66 1.28 -3.27
CA LEU A 28 8.60 2.36 -3.57
C LEU A 28 9.74 1.89 -4.49
N LYS A 29 10.36 0.74 -4.16
CA LYS A 29 11.41 0.14 -5.02
C LYS A 29 10.89 -0.20 -6.42
N ALA A 30 9.68 -0.76 -6.51
CA ALA A 30 9.04 -1.08 -7.80
C ALA A 30 8.76 0.18 -8.63
N LEU A 31 8.43 1.30 -7.99
CA LEU A 31 8.21 2.60 -8.63
C LEU A 31 9.51 3.35 -8.97
N GLY A 32 10.67 2.75 -8.70
CA GLY A 32 11.97 3.32 -9.06
C GLY A 32 12.51 4.37 -8.07
N VAL A 33 12.04 4.34 -6.84
CA VAL A 33 12.58 5.18 -5.76
C VAL A 33 13.96 4.66 -5.36
N THR A 34 14.93 5.59 -5.21
CA THR A 34 16.35 5.32 -4.91
C THR A 34 16.82 6.15 -3.71
N SER A 35 18.09 6.01 -3.33
CA SER A 35 18.70 6.77 -2.24
C SER A 35 18.74 8.30 -2.47
N ASP A 36 18.68 8.74 -3.72
CA ASP A 36 18.63 10.17 -4.06
C ASP A 36 17.20 10.73 -4.07
N SER A 37 16.23 9.88 -3.83
CA SER A 37 14.81 10.23 -3.86
C SER A 37 14.32 10.75 -2.52
N GLU A 38 13.31 11.60 -2.59
CA GLU A 38 12.54 12.07 -1.44
C GLU A 38 11.07 11.67 -1.60
N VAL A 39 10.45 11.21 -0.51
CA VAL A 39 9.05 10.82 -0.46
C VAL A 39 8.31 11.72 0.51
N ILE A 40 7.23 12.34 0.04
CA ILE A 40 6.36 13.19 0.86
C ILE A 40 5.36 12.32 1.61
N THR A 41 5.24 12.55 2.92
CA THR A 41 4.17 11.98 3.76
C THR A 41 3.87 12.92 4.93
N THR A 42 3.01 12.52 5.87
CA THR A 42 2.72 13.27 7.08
C THR A 42 3.44 12.72 8.30
N SER A 43 3.77 13.56 9.28
CA SER A 43 4.34 13.13 10.56
C SER A 43 3.28 12.44 11.46
N ASN A 44 2.00 12.75 11.27
CA ASN A 44 0.91 12.09 11.98
C ASN A 44 0.54 10.77 11.30
N THR A 45 1.41 9.78 11.47
CA THR A 45 1.24 8.42 10.93
C THR A 45 1.87 7.40 11.87
N ALA A 46 1.57 6.12 11.65
CA ALA A 46 2.28 5.05 12.34
C ALA A 46 3.73 4.93 11.82
N VAL A 47 4.64 4.55 12.70
CA VAL A 47 6.09 4.38 12.38
C VAL A 47 6.33 3.55 11.10
N PRO A 48 5.59 2.47 10.81
CA PRO A 48 5.75 1.68 9.58
C PRO A 48 5.75 2.46 8.27
N THR A 49 5.00 3.55 8.15
CA THR A 49 5.00 4.40 6.94
C THR A 49 6.39 4.99 6.69
N VAL A 50 6.96 5.60 7.74
CA VAL A 50 8.29 6.22 7.68
C VAL A 50 9.38 5.16 7.51
N THR A 51 9.31 4.07 8.27
CA THR A 51 10.24 2.93 8.16
C THR A 51 10.24 2.35 6.75
N GLY A 52 9.07 2.20 6.14
CA GLY A 52 8.95 1.70 4.77
C GLY A 52 9.66 2.60 3.73
N ILE A 53 9.59 3.91 3.90
CA ILE A 53 10.30 4.89 3.05
C ILE A 53 11.82 4.75 3.25
N VAL A 54 12.29 4.74 4.49
CA VAL A 54 13.71 4.63 4.82
C VAL A 54 14.29 3.29 4.33
N ASN A 55 13.57 2.19 4.50
CA ASN A 55 13.98 0.87 4.00
C ASN A 55 14.01 0.78 2.47
N ALA A 56 13.27 1.65 1.77
CA ALA A 56 13.40 1.78 0.31
C ALA A 56 14.67 2.55 -0.11
N GLY A 57 15.35 3.17 0.85
CA GLY A 57 16.56 3.97 0.66
C GLY A 57 16.29 5.48 0.56
N ALA A 58 15.03 5.92 0.49
CA ALA A 58 14.67 7.31 0.27
C ALA A 58 14.68 8.13 1.57
N SER A 59 14.83 9.45 1.42
CA SER A 59 14.59 10.40 2.50
C SER A 59 13.11 10.75 2.62
N VAL A 60 12.69 11.10 3.85
CA VAL A 60 11.31 11.48 4.14
C VAL A 60 11.18 12.98 4.17
N ARG A 61 10.15 13.52 3.51
CA ARG A 61 9.72 14.91 3.69
C ARG A 61 8.34 14.93 4.31
N PHE A 62 8.27 15.55 5.50
CA PHE A 62 7.00 15.70 6.18
C PHE A 62 6.24 16.93 5.70
N VAL A 63 4.94 16.73 5.53
CA VAL A 63 3.93 17.77 5.35
C VAL A 63 2.98 17.68 6.54
N ASP A 64 2.60 18.81 7.07
CA ASP A 64 1.70 18.90 8.21
C ASP A 64 0.28 18.41 7.88
N VAL A 65 -0.52 18.16 8.90
CA VAL A 65 -1.91 17.72 8.74
C VAL A 65 -2.89 18.87 8.76
N ASN A 66 -4.08 18.63 8.21
CA ASN A 66 -5.24 19.49 8.32
C ASN A 66 -6.00 19.23 9.65
N GLU A 67 -7.12 19.90 9.84
CA GLU A 67 -8.01 19.76 11.00
C GLU A 67 -8.57 18.34 11.21
N TYR A 68 -8.55 17.51 10.16
CA TYR A 68 -8.98 16.09 10.20
C TYR A 68 -7.85 15.12 10.47
N SER A 69 -6.66 15.61 10.83
CA SER A 69 -5.45 14.78 11.05
C SER A 69 -4.95 14.04 9.79
N LEU A 70 -5.37 14.45 8.61
CA LEU A 70 -4.91 13.95 7.32
C LEU A 70 -3.91 14.93 6.71
N ILE A 71 -3.06 14.45 5.76
CA ILE A 71 -2.11 15.31 5.07
C ILE A 71 -2.80 16.56 4.50
N ASP A 72 -2.29 17.75 4.81
CA ASP A 72 -2.80 19.01 4.29
C ASP A 72 -2.36 19.19 2.83
N VAL A 73 -3.30 18.95 1.92
CA VAL A 73 -3.05 19.01 0.46
C VAL A 73 -2.57 20.39 -0.01
N ASN A 74 -2.93 21.46 0.70
CA ASN A 74 -2.52 22.84 0.36
C ASN A 74 -1.03 23.08 0.68
N LYS A 75 -0.42 22.22 1.50
CA LYS A 75 0.99 22.32 1.87
C LYS A 75 1.90 21.41 1.04
N ILE A 76 1.34 20.43 0.31
CA ILE A 76 2.12 19.44 -0.47
C ILE A 76 2.96 20.15 -1.54
N GLU A 77 2.37 21.05 -2.31
CA GLU A 77 3.05 21.68 -3.44
C GLU A 77 4.31 22.41 -3.04
N LYS A 78 4.33 23.10 -1.88
CA LYS A 78 5.49 23.80 -1.34
C LYS A 78 6.60 22.85 -0.88
N ALA A 79 6.27 21.60 -0.60
CA ALA A 79 7.23 20.59 -0.19
C ALA A 79 7.89 19.86 -1.38
N ILE A 80 7.32 19.98 -2.58
CA ILE A 80 7.84 19.34 -3.79
C ILE A 80 9.15 19.99 -4.23
N ASN A 81 10.16 19.16 -4.54
CA ASN A 81 11.42 19.58 -5.10
C ASN A 81 11.96 18.56 -6.13
N LYS A 82 13.13 18.80 -6.70
CA LYS A 82 13.73 17.97 -7.76
C LYS A 82 13.98 16.51 -7.34
N LYS A 83 14.11 16.23 -6.04
CA LYS A 83 14.30 14.87 -5.49
C LYS A 83 12.99 14.17 -5.19
N THR A 84 11.87 14.89 -5.11
CA THR A 84 10.56 14.32 -4.81
C THR A 84 10.15 13.34 -5.91
N LYS A 85 9.86 12.09 -5.53
CA LYS A 85 9.46 11.01 -6.44
C LYS A 85 8.09 10.45 -6.15
N ALA A 86 7.65 10.50 -4.90
CA ALA A 86 6.36 9.96 -4.50
C ALA A 86 5.71 10.76 -3.38
N ILE A 87 4.39 10.59 -3.27
CA ILE A 87 3.57 11.05 -2.16
C ILE A 87 2.93 9.82 -1.54
N ILE A 88 2.98 9.71 -0.20
CA ILE A 88 2.26 8.68 0.56
C ILE A 88 1.20 9.36 1.43
N PRO A 89 -0.04 9.55 0.92
CA PRO A 89 -1.17 9.88 1.77
C PRO A 89 -1.50 8.72 2.69
N VAL A 90 -1.73 9.03 3.97
CA VAL A 90 -2.14 8.05 4.98
C VAL A 90 -3.61 8.24 5.29
N HIS A 91 -4.43 7.22 5.02
CA HIS A 91 -5.87 7.21 5.27
C HIS A 91 -6.14 6.86 6.74
N LEU A 92 -5.74 7.78 7.61
CA LEU A 92 -5.73 7.57 9.06
C LEU A 92 -7.15 7.39 9.61
N TYR A 93 -7.31 6.46 10.53
CA TYR A 93 -8.60 6.11 11.18
C TYR A 93 -9.72 5.69 10.22
N GLY A 94 -9.37 5.27 9.00
CA GLY A 94 -10.34 4.92 7.96
C GLY A 94 -10.90 6.10 7.19
N GLN A 95 -10.41 7.31 7.44
CA GLN A 95 -10.79 8.51 6.72
C GLN A 95 -9.88 8.72 5.52
N MET A 96 -10.49 8.94 4.35
CA MET A 96 -9.73 9.12 3.10
C MET A 96 -9.18 10.55 2.98
N CYS A 97 -7.92 10.66 2.53
CA CYS A 97 -7.35 11.95 2.12
C CYS A 97 -8.07 12.50 0.88
N GLU A 98 -7.90 13.78 0.58
CA GLU A 98 -8.44 14.45 -0.61
C GLU A 98 -7.70 13.97 -1.88
N MET A 99 -8.02 12.74 -2.32
CA MET A 99 -7.27 12.04 -3.35
C MET A 99 -7.32 12.71 -4.72
N ASP A 100 -8.38 13.41 -5.09
CA ASP A 100 -8.45 14.17 -6.34
C ASP A 100 -7.37 15.26 -6.41
N LYS A 101 -7.20 16.04 -5.35
CA LYS A 101 -6.17 17.07 -5.28
C LYS A 101 -4.76 16.50 -5.26
N ILE A 102 -4.58 15.38 -4.53
CA ILE A 102 -3.28 14.67 -4.49
C ILE A 102 -2.92 14.12 -5.86
N MET A 103 -3.86 13.51 -6.58
CA MET A 103 -3.64 12.97 -7.93
C MET A 103 -3.40 14.08 -8.96
N GLU A 104 -4.05 15.24 -8.82
CA GLU A 104 -3.78 16.41 -9.65
C GLU A 104 -2.35 16.92 -9.48
N LEU A 105 -1.89 17.10 -8.23
CA LEU A 105 -0.50 17.46 -7.94
C LEU A 105 0.49 16.41 -8.43
N ALA A 106 0.20 15.14 -8.21
CA ALA A 106 1.05 14.05 -8.67
C ALA A 106 1.19 14.04 -10.20
N SER A 107 0.09 14.27 -10.92
CA SER A 107 0.11 14.41 -12.39
C SER A 107 0.92 15.64 -12.84
N LYS A 108 0.71 16.80 -12.22
CA LYS A 108 1.39 18.06 -12.53
C LYS A 108 2.91 17.96 -12.38
N TYR A 109 3.38 17.24 -11.35
CA TYR A 109 4.80 17.10 -11.01
C TYR A 109 5.40 15.74 -11.38
N ASN A 110 4.67 14.88 -12.10
CA ASN A 110 5.07 13.52 -12.48
C ASN A 110 5.54 12.69 -11.27
N LEU A 111 4.78 12.75 -10.18
CA LEU A 111 5.04 12.01 -8.95
C LEU A 111 4.20 10.72 -8.91
N LYS A 112 4.67 9.75 -8.12
CA LYS A 112 3.95 8.52 -7.83
C LYS A 112 3.13 8.65 -6.56
N VAL A 113 1.98 7.96 -6.49
CA VAL A 113 1.10 7.98 -5.32
C VAL A 113 0.95 6.57 -4.77
N ILE A 114 1.35 6.38 -3.50
CA ILE A 114 1.16 5.14 -2.75
C ILE A 114 0.18 5.46 -1.62
N GLU A 115 -1.00 4.87 -1.66
CA GLU A 115 -1.98 5.01 -0.60
C GLU A 115 -1.60 4.12 0.59
N ASP A 116 -1.31 4.71 1.76
CA ASP A 116 -1.23 3.93 3.01
C ASP A 116 -2.64 3.68 3.54
N CYS A 117 -3.10 2.47 3.27
CA CYS A 117 -4.44 1.98 3.58
C CYS A 117 -4.46 1.08 4.84
N ALA A 118 -3.43 1.13 5.68
CA ALA A 118 -3.31 0.25 6.84
C ALA A 118 -4.50 0.32 7.81
N GLN A 119 -5.27 1.40 7.78
CA GLN A 119 -6.45 1.62 8.64
C GLN A 119 -7.75 1.83 7.84
N SER A 120 -7.74 1.67 6.51
CA SER A 120 -8.86 2.09 5.66
C SER A 120 -9.43 0.98 4.76
N HIS A 121 -9.42 -0.27 5.24
CA HIS A 121 -9.99 -1.41 4.51
C HIS A 121 -11.47 -1.20 4.18
N GLY A 122 -11.76 -1.00 2.88
CA GLY A 122 -13.12 -0.76 2.38
C GLY A 122 -13.64 0.67 2.52
N ALA A 123 -12.82 1.62 3.01
CA ALA A 123 -13.15 3.04 2.96
C ALA A 123 -13.28 3.52 1.51
N THR A 124 -14.08 4.56 1.30
CA THR A 124 -14.37 5.08 -0.03
C THR A 124 -14.20 6.59 -0.11
N TYR A 125 -13.70 7.07 -1.24
CA TYR A 125 -13.62 8.48 -1.60
C TYR A 125 -14.26 8.70 -2.98
N LYS A 126 -15.34 9.47 -3.03
CA LYS A 126 -16.10 9.74 -4.28
C LYS A 126 -16.42 8.45 -5.07
N GLY A 127 -16.85 7.41 -4.35
CA GLY A 127 -17.24 6.12 -4.92
C GLY A 127 -16.10 5.15 -5.25
N LYS A 128 -14.83 5.55 -5.12
CA LYS A 128 -13.65 4.69 -5.30
C LYS A 128 -13.12 4.22 -3.95
N LYS A 129 -12.67 2.98 -3.87
CA LYS A 129 -12.13 2.42 -2.62
C LYS A 129 -10.68 2.83 -2.36
N ALA A 130 -10.32 2.88 -1.09
CA ALA A 130 -8.94 3.01 -0.65
C ALA A 130 -8.04 1.99 -1.33
N GLY A 131 -6.87 2.43 -1.81
CA GLY A 131 -5.90 1.60 -2.50
C GLY A 131 -6.24 1.28 -3.96
N SER A 132 -7.27 1.94 -4.54
CA SER A 132 -7.62 1.80 -5.96
C SER A 132 -7.42 3.09 -6.76
N ILE A 133 -6.99 4.18 -6.11
CA ILE A 133 -6.95 5.53 -6.71
C ILE A 133 -5.52 5.89 -7.14
N GLY A 134 -4.53 5.67 -6.27
CA GLY A 134 -3.12 5.91 -6.57
C GLY A 134 -2.51 4.84 -7.49
N ASP A 135 -1.19 4.90 -7.69
CA ASP A 135 -0.45 3.87 -8.42
C ASP A 135 -0.48 2.53 -7.67
N VAL A 136 -0.43 2.60 -6.33
CA VAL A 136 -0.40 1.44 -5.43
C VAL A 136 -1.17 1.74 -4.15
N GLY A 137 -1.87 0.74 -3.60
CA GLY A 137 -2.40 0.75 -2.24
C GLY A 137 -1.67 -0.26 -1.35
N CYS A 138 -1.31 0.14 -0.13
CA CYS A 138 -0.63 -0.70 0.87
C CYS A 138 -1.51 -0.93 2.09
N PHE A 139 -1.77 -2.18 2.43
CA PHE A 139 -2.67 -2.58 3.51
C PHE A 139 -1.94 -3.38 4.59
N SER A 140 -2.35 -3.20 5.83
CA SER A 140 -1.86 -3.96 6.98
C SER A 140 -2.89 -5.01 7.40
N PHE A 141 -2.43 -6.23 7.61
CA PHE A 141 -3.20 -7.28 8.27
C PHE A 141 -2.68 -7.55 9.69
N TYR A 142 -1.99 -6.58 10.29
CA TYR A 142 -1.62 -6.67 11.71
C TYR A 142 -2.87 -6.99 12.57
N PRO A 143 -2.79 -7.83 13.62
CA PRO A 143 -3.96 -8.38 14.32
C PRO A 143 -4.98 -7.36 14.81
N THR A 144 -4.56 -6.13 15.14
CA THR A 144 -5.47 -5.07 15.62
C THR A 144 -6.20 -4.32 14.51
N LYS A 145 -5.89 -4.59 13.24
CA LYS A 145 -6.54 -3.92 12.10
C LYS A 145 -7.93 -4.48 11.85
N ILE A 146 -8.76 -3.70 11.16
CA ILE A 146 -10.14 -4.09 10.79
C ILE A 146 -10.17 -5.46 10.10
N PHE A 147 -9.17 -5.70 9.25
CA PHE A 147 -8.92 -6.99 8.63
C PHE A 147 -7.57 -7.51 9.16
N GLY A 148 -7.55 -7.96 10.40
CA GLY A 148 -6.34 -8.48 11.05
C GLY A 148 -6.14 -9.97 10.77
N ALA A 149 -4.89 -10.38 10.53
CA ALA A 149 -4.48 -11.78 10.48
C ALA A 149 -4.23 -12.34 11.90
N TYR A 150 -3.92 -13.61 11.99
CA TYR A 150 -3.47 -14.26 13.25
C TYR A 150 -1.93 -14.26 13.32
N GLY A 151 -1.34 -13.07 13.20
CA GLY A 151 0.08 -12.80 13.07
C GLY A 151 0.30 -11.66 12.08
N ASP A 152 1.50 -11.52 11.56
CA ASP A 152 1.80 -10.50 10.57
C ASP A 152 1.19 -10.81 9.20
N GLY A 153 0.91 -9.75 8.47
CA GLY A 153 0.44 -9.81 7.10
C GLY A 153 0.29 -8.42 6.50
N GLY A 154 0.38 -8.37 5.20
CA GLY A 154 0.15 -7.16 4.44
C GLY A 154 -0.34 -7.47 3.03
N PHE A 155 -0.74 -6.42 2.33
CA PHE A 155 -1.27 -6.56 0.99
C PHE A 155 -0.97 -5.33 0.15
N ILE A 156 -0.74 -5.54 -1.14
CA ILE A 156 -0.51 -4.47 -2.11
C ILE A 156 -1.58 -4.58 -3.19
N THR A 157 -2.18 -3.46 -3.57
CA THR A 157 -3.09 -3.35 -4.72
C THR A 157 -2.48 -2.48 -5.80
N THR A 158 -2.76 -2.78 -7.06
CA THR A 158 -2.44 -1.91 -8.20
C THR A 158 -3.35 -2.23 -9.38
N ASN A 159 -3.51 -1.28 -10.29
CA ASN A 159 -4.22 -1.45 -11.55
C ASN A 159 -3.29 -1.61 -12.76
N ASN A 160 -1.96 -1.53 -12.54
CA ASN A 160 -0.93 -1.65 -13.55
C ASN A 160 -0.30 -3.04 -13.55
N LEU A 161 -0.33 -3.74 -14.69
CA LEU A 161 0.19 -5.11 -14.82
C LEU A 161 1.72 -5.17 -14.70
N GLU A 162 2.45 -4.23 -15.30
CA GLU A 162 3.91 -4.21 -15.25
C GLU A 162 4.40 -4.00 -13.81
N LEU A 163 3.73 -3.09 -13.08
CA LEU A 163 4.00 -2.83 -11.69
C LEU A 163 3.68 -4.05 -10.80
N TYR A 164 2.56 -4.72 -11.08
CA TYR A 164 2.21 -5.98 -10.41
C TYR A 164 3.29 -7.04 -10.58
N ASP A 165 3.78 -7.26 -11.80
CA ASP A 165 4.82 -8.26 -12.06
C ASP A 165 6.15 -7.88 -11.40
N LYS A 166 6.52 -6.59 -11.42
CA LYS A 166 7.73 -6.09 -10.75
C LYS A 166 7.64 -6.24 -9.23
N ILE A 167 6.52 -5.86 -8.62
CA ILE A 167 6.28 -6.05 -7.18
C ILE A 167 6.37 -7.53 -6.79
N ARG A 168 5.79 -8.43 -7.58
CA ARG A 168 5.88 -9.87 -7.34
C ARG A 168 7.30 -10.40 -7.37
N ARG A 169 8.14 -9.90 -8.27
CA ARG A 169 9.56 -10.27 -8.31
C ARG A 169 10.30 -9.76 -7.08
N ILE A 170 10.19 -8.46 -6.79
CA ILE A 170 10.87 -7.85 -5.64
C ILE A 170 10.46 -8.55 -4.33
N ARG A 171 9.17 -8.83 -4.13
CA ARG A 171 8.64 -9.58 -2.98
C ARG A 171 9.29 -10.95 -2.80
N PHE A 172 9.75 -11.56 -3.86
CA PHE A 172 10.31 -12.91 -3.87
C PHE A 172 11.75 -12.90 -4.39
N LEU A 173 12.63 -12.24 -3.65
CA LEU A 173 14.09 -12.25 -3.86
C LEU A 173 14.56 -11.75 -5.23
N GLY A 174 13.75 -10.99 -5.97
CA GLY A 174 14.06 -10.54 -7.31
C GLY A 174 14.06 -11.64 -8.37
N MET A 175 13.50 -12.81 -8.04
CA MET A 175 13.51 -13.97 -8.93
C MET A 175 12.47 -13.87 -10.05
N GLU A 176 12.89 -14.21 -11.27
CA GLU A 176 12.00 -14.33 -12.41
C GLU A 176 11.48 -15.76 -12.55
N LYS A 177 10.17 -15.91 -12.80
CA LYS A 177 9.60 -17.19 -13.23
C LYS A 177 9.85 -17.37 -14.72
N LYS A 178 11.01 -17.94 -15.10
CA LYS A 178 11.19 -18.37 -16.50
C LYS A 178 10.29 -19.56 -16.80
N LYS A 179 9.51 -19.50 -17.89
CA LYS A 179 8.90 -20.68 -18.50
C LYS A 179 10.03 -21.58 -18.94
N MET A 180 10.09 -22.80 -18.41
CA MET A 180 11.06 -23.81 -18.82
C MET A 180 10.77 -24.25 -20.24
N SER A 181 11.69 -23.99 -21.17
CA SER A 181 11.63 -24.50 -22.54
C SER A 181 12.32 -25.85 -22.74
N SER A 182 12.94 -26.44 -21.70
CA SER A 182 13.79 -27.63 -21.90
C SER A 182 13.95 -28.54 -20.68
N GLY A 183 12.94 -28.73 -19.86
CA GLY A 183 12.97 -29.81 -18.83
C GLY A 183 14.08 -29.76 -17.76
N HIS A 184 15.01 -28.81 -17.84
CA HIS A 184 16.09 -28.63 -16.86
C HIS A 184 15.80 -27.47 -15.90
N TRP A 185 16.00 -27.69 -14.62
CA TRP A 185 15.66 -26.84 -13.48
C TRP A 185 16.60 -25.61 -13.30
N ASN A 186 16.92 -24.86 -14.36
CA ASN A 186 17.91 -23.79 -14.31
C ASN A 186 17.39 -22.41 -13.85
N GLY A 187 16.11 -22.30 -13.46
CA GLY A 187 15.51 -20.99 -13.13
C GLY A 187 15.18 -20.76 -11.65
N LYS A 188 15.35 -21.74 -10.76
CA LYS A 188 14.85 -21.65 -9.37
C LYS A 188 15.53 -20.58 -8.51
N TYR A 189 16.74 -20.19 -8.86
CA TYR A 189 17.57 -19.24 -8.10
C TYR A 189 18.12 -18.10 -8.96
N TYR A 190 17.48 -17.81 -10.10
CA TYR A 190 17.93 -16.73 -10.96
C TYR A 190 17.23 -15.43 -10.58
N ALA A 191 17.93 -14.54 -9.89
CA ALA A 191 17.46 -13.20 -9.55
C ALA A 191 17.97 -12.21 -10.61
N ILE A 192 17.09 -11.36 -11.11
CA ILE A 192 17.41 -10.30 -12.11
C ILE A 192 17.46 -8.91 -11.49
N GLU A 193 17.02 -8.79 -10.25
CA GLU A 193 17.07 -7.55 -9.46
C GLU A 193 17.17 -7.87 -7.97
N HIS A 194 17.55 -6.87 -7.17
CA HIS A 194 17.54 -7.05 -5.72
C HIS A 194 16.11 -7.10 -5.19
N GLY A 195 15.77 -8.16 -4.51
CA GLY A 195 14.48 -8.38 -3.90
C GLY A 195 14.55 -8.64 -2.40
N THR A 196 13.41 -8.87 -1.80
CA THR A 196 13.26 -9.28 -0.39
C THR A 196 12.40 -10.52 -0.28
N ASN A 197 12.52 -11.26 0.81
CA ASN A 197 11.63 -12.36 1.11
C ASN A 197 10.47 -11.87 1.97
N SER A 198 9.39 -11.43 1.33
CA SER A 198 8.21 -10.92 2.01
C SER A 198 6.95 -11.51 1.37
N ARG A 199 6.51 -12.63 1.87
CA ARG A 199 5.32 -13.35 1.38
C ARG A 199 4.28 -13.45 2.50
N LEU A 200 3.00 -13.33 2.13
CA LEU A 200 1.94 -13.70 3.05
C LEU A 200 1.88 -15.22 3.16
N ASP A 201 1.89 -15.75 4.37
CA ASP A 201 1.77 -17.17 4.63
C ASP A 201 0.42 -17.71 4.18
N ASN A 202 0.41 -18.93 3.65
CA ASN A 202 -0.82 -19.62 3.23
C ASN A 202 -1.79 -19.82 4.40
N LEU A 203 -1.28 -19.98 5.61
CA LEU A 203 -2.10 -20.08 6.82
C LEU A 203 -2.89 -18.78 7.03
N GLN A 204 -2.21 -17.62 6.99
CA GLN A 204 -2.84 -16.29 7.11
C GLN A 204 -3.83 -16.04 5.96
N ALA A 205 -3.46 -16.42 4.74
CA ALA A 205 -4.34 -16.31 3.57
C ALA A 205 -5.62 -17.17 3.72
N SER A 206 -5.52 -18.33 4.37
CA SER A 206 -6.66 -19.22 4.62
C SER A 206 -7.64 -18.60 5.62
N PHE A 207 -7.15 -18.06 6.73
CA PHE A 207 -7.97 -17.27 7.67
C PHE A 207 -8.60 -16.07 6.98
N GLY A 208 -7.82 -15.31 6.20
CA GLY A 208 -8.30 -14.17 5.43
C GLY A 208 -9.45 -14.52 4.47
N ASN A 209 -9.44 -15.71 3.87
CA ASN A 209 -10.53 -16.19 3.03
C ASN A 209 -11.87 -16.40 3.78
N ILE A 210 -11.82 -16.64 5.08
CA ILE A 210 -12.99 -16.74 5.94
C ILE A 210 -13.45 -15.34 6.37
N MET A 211 -12.49 -14.51 6.79
CA MET A 211 -12.74 -13.18 7.37
C MET A 211 -13.30 -12.18 6.35
N ILE A 212 -12.86 -12.27 5.08
CA ILE A 212 -13.33 -11.33 4.04
C ILE A 212 -14.85 -11.35 3.86
N LYS A 213 -15.50 -12.46 4.17
CA LYS A 213 -16.95 -12.58 4.12
C LYS A 213 -17.65 -11.71 5.19
N LYS A 214 -16.94 -11.32 6.25
CA LYS A 214 -17.47 -10.58 7.40
C LYS A 214 -17.07 -9.08 7.39
N ILE A 215 -16.11 -8.67 6.56
CA ILE A 215 -15.53 -7.31 6.61
C ILE A 215 -16.58 -6.21 6.42
N LYS A 216 -17.56 -6.40 5.52
CA LYS A 216 -18.66 -5.45 5.33
C LYS A 216 -19.50 -5.27 6.58
N LEU A 217 -19.76 -6.36 7.31
CA LEU A 217 -20.49 -6.34 8.57
C LEU A 217 -19.71 -5.61 9.65
N TRP A 218 -18.39 -5.85 9.75
CA TRP A 218 -17.53 -5.18 10.72
C TRP A 218 -17.43 -3.69 10.46
N ASN A 219 -17.22 -3.27 9.22
CA ASN A 219 -17.20 -1.85 8.85
C ASN A 219 -18.53 -1.16 9.18
N LYS A 220 -19.66 -1.80 8.88
CA LYS A 220 -20.99 -1.27 9.24
C LYS A 220 -21.15 -1.11 10.76
N ARG A 221 -20.69 -2.10 11.53
CA ARG A 221 -20.76 -2.04 13.00
C ARG A 221 -19.90 -0.90 13.56
N GLN A 222 -18.68 -0.73 13.06
CA GLN A 222 -17.80 0.37 13.49
C GLN A 222 -18.40 1.74 13.16
N LEU A 223 -18.97 1.89 11.95
CA LEU A 223 -19.63 3.13 11.56
C LEU A 223 -20.83 3.45 12.47
N ASN A 224 -21.63 2.44 12.82
CA ASN A 224 -22.74 2.62 13.76
C ASN A 224 -22.27 3.05 15.15
N ILE A 225 -21.14 2.50 15.66
CA ILE A 225 -20.53 2.87 16.93
C ILE A 225 -20.03 4.32 16.86
N ALA A 226 -19.29 4.68 15.79
CA ALA A 226 -18.82 6.04 15.59
C ALA A 226 -19.98 7.06 15.58
N ASN A 227 -21.05 6.77 14.84
CA ASN A 227 -22.24 7.62 14.79
C ASN A 227 -22.96 7.74 16.15
N TYR A 228 -22.86 6.72 17.00
CA TYR A 228 -23.40 6.79 18.36
C TYR A 228 -22.61 7.77 19.25
N TYR A 229 -21.28 7.73 19.16
CA TYR A 229 -20.42 8.64 19.92
C TYR A 229 -20.40 10.09 19.38
N SER A 230 -20.80 10.30 18.14
CA SER A 230 -20.85 11.64 17.52
C SER A 230 -22.17 12.39 17.77
N LYS A 231 -23.10 11.79 18.53
CA LYS A 231 -24.36 12.41 18.98
C LYS A 231 -24.17 13.04 20.34
#